data_8e9fda77bf864792a763e1412ac820f0
#
_entry.id   8e9fda77bf864792a763e1412ac820f0
#
_cell.length_a   1.000
_cell.length_b   1.000
_cell.length_c   1.000
_cell.angle_alpha   90.00
_cell.angle_beta   90.00
_cell.angle_gamma   90.00
#
_symmetry.space_group_name_H-M   'P 1'
#
loop_
_entity.id
_entity.type
_entity.pdbx_description
1 polymer ?
#
loop_
_entity_poly.entity_id
_entity_poly.type
_entity_poly.pdbx_seq_one_letter_code
_entity_poly.pdbx_strand_id
1 'polypeptide(L)'
;SVDEASPLGSGPYVMESDTRLVRNANWWQTAAPIVDFDEISLTLVEKTSEVRDNFEYENVNLVLTDPNSAAFAGFHNDYELWDAKSPIMQYVGYNINSKVFSNYGLRSAITYAIDREHIATDIMGGFAQAAVLPASPDAPFYDVKLANTYSYSLTKFQQQLESASVEDMDHDGTLDLYVSSLGYAVPVSGTMIVCSSSYQRVEAATEVVNALNALGFKLTLKTMELSEYRQALQTGNFDLYYGEIRLSNNFDLSPFFSVYGSMCYGGLDDSVMLNLCNQ
;
A
#
# COMPACT_ATOMS: atom_id res chain seq x y z
N SER A 1 6.22 27.94 22.37
CA SER A 1 5.16 28.48 21.52
C SER A 1 5.82 28.97 20.24
N VAL A 2 5.55 28.32 19.14
CA VAL A 2 5.82 28.91 17.84
C VAL A 2 4.76 29.99 17.68
N ASP A 3 5.20 31.24 17.53
CA ASP A 3 4.28 32.35 17.27
C ASP A 3 3.40 32.00 16.06
N GLU A 4 2.12 32.30 16.16
CA GLU A 4 1.11 32.19 15.10
C GLU A 4 1.34 33.20 13.96
N ALA A 5 2.58 33.47 13.63
CA ALA A 5 2.95 34.25 12.46
C ALA A 5 2.66 33.40 11.23
N SER A 6 2.03 34.01 10.24
CA SER A 6 1.77 33.36 8.94
C SER A 6 3.00 32.58 8.47
N PRO A 7 2.90 31.29 8.12
CA PRO A 7 4.04 30.49 7.77
C PRO A 7 4.78 31.10 6.57
N LEU A 8 6.07 31.35 6.72
CA LEU A 8 6.92 31.82 5.62
C LEU A 8 7.22 30.63 4.70
N GLY A 9 6.61 30.63 3.54
CA GLY A 9 6.84 29.62 2.52
C GLY A 9 7.85 30.08 1.46
N SER A 10 8.58 29.13 0.86
CA SER A 10 9.47 29.39 -0.28
C SER A 10 8.77 29.18 -1.63
N GLY A 11 7.46 28.96 -1.61
CA GLY A 11 6.63 28.67 -2.77
C GLY A 11 6.17 29.89 -3.58
N PRO A 12 5.44 29.66 -4.69
CA PRO A 12 4.91 30.72 -5.55
C PRO A 12 3.79 31.54 -4.90
N TYR A 13 3.24 31.08 -3.77
CA TYR A 13 2.20 31.75 -3.00
C TYR A 13 2.62 31.94 -1.57
N VAL A 14 2.11 33.02 -0.96
CA VAL A 14 2.20 33.31 0.47
C VAL A 14 0.82 33.30 1.10
N MET A 15 0.73 32.86 2.33
CA MET A 15 -0.51 32.86 3.10
C MET A 15 -0.78 34.27 3.61
N GLU A 16 -1.87 34.88 3.17
CA GLU A 16 -2.31 36.20 3.64
C GLU A 16 -3.27 36.05 4.83
N SER A 17 -4.06 34.98 4.82
CA SER A 17 -4.93 34.57 5.94
C SER A 17 -5.10 33.05 5.94
N ASP A 18 -5.79 32.50 6.93
CA ASP A 18 -6.07 31.06 7.05
C ASP A 18 -6.86 30.49 5.86
N THR A 19 -7.51 31.36 5.09
CA THR A 19 -8.35 30.95 3.94
C THR A 19 -7.91 31.58 2.63
N ARG A 20 -6.77 32.28 2.58
CA ARG A 20 -6.36 33.02 1.39
C ARG A 20 -4.85 32.95 1.15
N LEU A 21 -4.49 32.51 -0.02
CA LEU A 21 -3.13 32.52 -0.52
C LEU A 21 -3.04 33.53 -1.68
N VAL A 22 -2.01 34.36 -1.68
CA VAL A 22 -1.75 35.34 -2.74
C VAL A 22 -0.40 35.07 -3.39
N ARG A 23 -0.23 35.48 -4.64
CA ARG A 23 0.99 35.30 -5.40
C ARG A 23 2.19 35.91 -4.65
N ASN A 24 3.27 35.16 -4.55
CA ASN A 24 4.54 35.63 -3.98
C ASN A 24 5.35 36.41 -5.03
N ALA A 25 5.33 37.73 -4.95
CA ALA A 25 6.08 38.59 -5.87
C ALA A 25 7.63 38.39 -5.78
N ASN A 26 8.11 37.84 -4.67
CA ASN A 26 9.52 37.59 -4.41
C ASN A 26 9.90 36.11 -4.58
N TRP A 27 9.09 35.32 -5.26
CA TRP A 27 9.41 33.93 -5.49
C TRP A 27 10.70 33.78 -6.30
N TRP A 28 11.59 32.93 -5.83
CA TRP A 28 12.94 32.74 -6.36
C TRP A 28 12.99 32.15 -7.77
N GLN A 29 11.96 31.39 -8.16
CA GLN A 29 11.91 30.69 -9.45
C GLN A 29 11.17 31.52 -10.50
N THR A 30 11.87 32.45 -11.11
CA THR A 30 11.30 33.41 -12.06
C THR A 30 11.08 32.85 -13.47
N ALA A 31 11.69 31.71 -13.82
CA ALA A 31 11.63 31.09 -15.14
C ALA A 31 10.67 29.89 -15.25
N ALA A 32 10.03 29.47 -14.17
CA ALA A 32 9.06 28.38 -14.21
C ALA A 32 7.73 28.87 -14.80
N PRO A 33 6.98 28.00 -15.50
CA PRO A 33 5.59 28.27 -15.80
C PRO A 33 4.86 28.44 -14.46
N ILE A 34 4.50 29.67 -14.17
CA ILE A 34 3.84 30.03 -12.96
C ILE A 34 2.38 29.64 -13.12
N VAL A 35 1.80 29.11 -12.08
CA VAL A 35 0.36 28.96 -11.98
C VAL A 35 -0.29 30.32 -12.27
N ASP A 36 -1.24 30.35 -13.19
CA ASP A 36 -1.82 31.60 -13.74
C ASP A 36 -2.75 32.34 -12.76
N PHE A 37 -2.91 31.86 -11.53
CA PHE A 37 -3.78 32.47 -10.53
C PHE A 37 -3.03 33.49 -9.68
N ASP A 38 -3.64 34.65 -9.47
CA ASP A 38 -3.13 35.66 -8.54
C ASP A 38 -3.47 35.34 -7.10
N GLU A 39 -4.54 34.61 -6.90
CA GLU A 39 -5.12 34.30 -5.61
C GLU A 39 -5.70 32.87 -5.58
N ILE A 40 -5.58 32.21 -4.44
CA ILE A 40 -6.22 30.92 -4.14
C ILE A 40 -7.00 31.07 -2.85
N SER A 41 -8.31 30.90 -2.91
CA SER A 41 -9.20 30.88 -1.74
C SER A 41 -9.36 29.44 -1.26
N LEU A 42 -9.20 29.21 0.05
CA LEU A 42 -9.38 27.91 0.69
C LEU A 42 -10.75 27.85 1.34
N THR A 43 -11.56 26.88 0.96
CA THR A 43 -12.87 26.63 1.57
C THR A 43 -12.78 25.41 2.46
N LEU A 44 -13.02 25.56 3.75
CA LEU A 44 -13.13 24.46 4.68
C LEU A 44 -14.50 23.80 4.52
N VAL A 45 -14.51 22.52 4.20
CA VAL A 45 -15.73 21.70 4.12
C VAL A 45 -15.67 20.66 5.22
N GLU A 46 -16.61 20.73 6.16
CA GLU A 46 -16.60 19.84 7.34
C GLU A 46 -17.07 18.42 7.02
N LYS A 47 -17.97 18.27 6.05
CA LYS A 47 -18.52 16.98 5.68
C LYS A 47 -18.14 16.59 4.26
N THR A 48 -17.66 15.38 4.09
CA THR A 48 -17.30 14.82 2.78
C THR A 48 -18.44 14.87 1.77
N SER A 49 -19.70 14.72 2.22
CA SER A 49 -20.88 14.84 1.35
C SER A 49 -21.08 16.26 0.78
N GLU A 50 -20.60 17.28 1.47
CA GLU A 50 -20.72 18.68 1.05
C GLU A 50 -19.62 19.08 0.05
N VAL A 51 -18.55 18.31 -0.06
CA VAL A 51 -17.45 18.58 -1.02
C VAL A 51 -17.98 18.55 -2.45
N ARG A 52 -18.73 17.51 -2.79
CA ARG A 52 -19.35 17.38 -4.11
C ARG A 52 -20.29 18.54 -4.40
N ASP A 53 -21.21 18.84 -3.47
CA ASP A 53 -22.21 19.88 -3.67
C ASP A 53 -21.54 21.26 -3.86
N ASN A 54 -20.50 21.56 -3.08
CA ASN A 54 -19.73 22.80 -3.27
C ASN A 54 -19.04 22.88 -4.64
N PHE A 55 -18.56 21.76 -5.16
CA PHE A 55 -17.96 21.70 -6.50
C PHE A 55 -19.03 21.83 -7.59
N GLU A 56 -20.12 21.10 -7.51
CA GLU A 56 -21.19 21.11 -8.49
C GLU A 56 -21.94 22.46 -8.56
N TYR A 57 -22.01 23.19 -7.45
CA TYR A 57 -22.59 24.56 -7.41
C TYR A 57 -21.55 25.67 -7.67
N GLU A 58 -20.35 25.31 -8.16
CA GLU A 58 -19.26 26.24 -8.50
C GLU A 58 -18.77 27.12 -7.34
N ASN A 59 -19.02 26.73 -6.09
CA ASN A 59 -18.47 27.40 -4.91
C ASN A 59 -16.98 27.07 -4.73
N VAL A 60 -16.54 25.95 -5.31
CA VAL A 60 -15.16 25.46 -5.31
C VAL A 60 -14.80 25.01 -6.72
N ASN A 61 -13.65 25.47 -7.24
CA ASN A 61 -13.21 25.17 -8.61
C ASN A 61 -12.20 24.00 -8.68
N LEU A 62 -11.57 23.63 -7.58
CA LEU A 62 -10.61 22.55 -7.48
C LEU A 62 -10.88 21.73 -6.23
N VAL A 63 -10.98 20.43 -6.40
CA VAL A 63 -11.09 19.47 -5.30
C VAL A 63 -9.97 18.45 -5.41
N LEU A 64 -9.21 18.28 -4.33
CA LEU A 64 -8.29 17.16 -4.18
C LEU A 64 -9.03 16.04 -3.46
N THR A 65 -9.19 14.92 -4.13
CA THR A 65 -9.91 13.78 -3.58
C THR A 65 -9.14 12.48 -3.78
N ASP A 66 -9.37 11.51 -2.90
CA ASP A 66 -8.91 10.15 -3.11
C ASP A 66 -9.89 9.45 -4.09
N PRO A 67 -9.44 8.89 -5.21
CA PRO A 67 -10.30 8.18 -6.15
C PRO A 67 -11.05 7.00 -5.51
N ASN A 68 -10.53 6.51 -4.42
CA ASN A 68 -11.12 5.43 -3.63
C ASN A 68 -12.11 5.94 -2.56
N SER A 69 -12.36 7.24 -2.49
CA SER A 69 -13.34 7.79 -1.55
C SER A 69 -14.76 7.75 -2.09
N ALA A 70 -15.73 7.61 -1.18
CA ALA A 70 -17.14 7.72 -1.54
C ALA A 70 -17.51 9.09 -2.15
N ALA A 71 -16.72 10.13 -1.85
CA ALA A 71 -16.88 11.45 -2.44
C ALA A 71 -16.57 11.43 -3.94
N PHE A 72 -15.51 10.74 -4.37
CA PHE A 72 -15.13 10.64 -5.78
C PHE A 72 -16.23 9.99 -6.64
N ALA A 73 -16.83 8.92 -6.16
CA ALA A 73 -17.93 8.22 -6.85
C ALA A 73 -19.20 9.07 -7.06
N GLY A 74 -19.30 10.19 -6.38
CA GLY A 74 -20.45 11.10 -6.46
C GLY A 74 -20.33 12.24 -7.46
N PHE A 75 -19.19 12.45 -8.11
CA PHE A 75 -19.03 13.51 -9.12
C PHE A 75 -19.65 13.05 -10.46
N HIS A 76 -20.62 13.81 -10.99
CA HIS A 76 -21.41 13.42 -12.17
C HIS A 76 -21.44 14.46 -13.30
N ASN A 77 -20.96 15.68 -13.07
CA ASN A 77 -20.97 16.75 -14.05
C ASN A 77 -19.72 16.74 -14.94
N ASP A 78 -19.73 17.50 -16.02
CA ASP A 78 -18.56 17.75 -16.86
C ASP A 78 -17.47 18.46 -16.04
N TYR A 79 -16.48 17.71 -15.61
CA TYR A 79 -15.31 18.23 -14.91
C TYR A 79 -14.02 17.66 -15.53
N GLU A 80 -12.95 18.37 -15.39
CA GLU A 80 -11.64 17.91 -15.80
C GLU A 80 -11.02 17.09 -14.65
N LEU A 81 -10.65 15.83 -14.94
CA LEU A 81 -10.00 14.96 -13.99
C LEU A 81 -8.50 14.93 -14.25
N TRP A 82 -7.75 15.28 -13.24
CA TRP A 82 -6.28 15.18 -13.24
C TRP A 82 -5.85 14.17 -12.19
N ASP A 83 -5.34 13.03 -12.66
CA ASP A 83 -4.76 12.02 -11.78
C ASP A 83 -3.24 12.21 -11.67
N ALA A 84 -2.73 12.02 -10.48
CA ALA A 84 -1.32 12.11 -10.18
C ALA A 84 -0.83 10.81 -9.54
N LYS A 85 0.22 10.23 -10.11
CA LYS A 85 0.87 9.04 -9.53
C LYS A 85 1.45 9.38 -8.17
N SER A 86 1.16 8.54 -7.19
CA SER A 86 1.68 8.67 -5.83
C SER A 86 2.73 7.59 -5.56
N PRO A 87 3.72 7.84 -4.68
CA PRO A 87 4.68 6.83 -4.25
C PRO A 87 4.11 5.92 -3.14
N ILE A 88 2.80 5.72 -3.12
CA ILE A 88 2.15 4.85 -2.14
C ILE A 88 2.20 3.42 -2.66
N MET A 89 2.84 2.54 -1.90
CA MET A 89 2.91 1.11 -2.16
C MET A 89 2.00 0.36 -1.18
N GLN A 90 1.12 -0.48 -1.72
CA GLN A 90 0.39 -1.48 -0.95
C GLN A 90 1.07 -2.85 -1.12
N TYR A 91 1.12 -3.64 -0.06
CA TYR A 91 1.88 -4.89 -0.05
C TYR A 91 1.35 -5.87 0.99
N VAL A 92 1.70 -7.14 0.79
CA VAL A 92 1.50 -8.19 1.79
C VAL A 92 2.81 -8.41 2.53
N GLY A 93 2.77 -8.23 3.85
CA GLY A 93 3.89 -8.53 4.73
C GLY A 93 3.66 -9.83 5.51
N TYR A 94 4.75 -10.45 5.94
CA TYR A 94 4.75 -11.73 6.62
C TYR A 94 5.36 -11.61 8.02
N ASN A 95 4.84 -12.39 8.97
CA ASN A 95 5.52 -12.64 10.23
C ASN A 95 6.44 -13.85 10.05
N ILE A 96 7.75 -13.61 9.96
CA ILE A 96 8.72 -14.70 9.80
C ILE A 96 8.96 -15.49 11.09
N ASN A 97 8.37 -15.07 12.21
CA ASN A 97 8.32 -15.85 13.44
C ASN A 97 7.10 -16.79 13.50
N SER A 98 6.19 -16.71 12.53
CA SER A 98 5.05 -17.63 12.39
C SER A 98 5.56 -19.04 12.10
N LYS A 99 4.88 -20.05 12.63
CA LYS A 99 5.23 -21.45 12.42
C LYS A 99 5.18 -21.86 10.93
N VAL A 100 4.27 -21.29 10.20
CA VAL A 100 4.00 -21.60 8.79
C VAL A 100 4.74 -20.62 7.88
N PHE A 101 4.53 -19.31 8.10
CA PHE A 101 5.06 -18.27 7.20
C PHE A 101 6.55 -17.92 7.45
N SER A 102 7.23 -18.57 8.41
CA SER A 102 8.69 -18.61 8.48
C SER A 102 9.31 -19.36 7.29
N ASN A 103 8.56 -20.28 6.64
CA ASN A 103 9.06 -21.03 5.50
C ASN A 103 9.25 -20.13 4.27
N TYR A 104 10.51 -20.01 3.82
CA TYR A 104 10.85 -19.17 2.68
C TYR A 104 10.21 -19.64 1.37
N GLY A 105 10.18 -20.95 1.14
CA GLY A 105 9.60 -21.52 -0.09
C GLY A 105 8.10 -21.23 -0.21
N LEU A 106 7.38 -21.33 0.91
CA LEU A 106 5.96 -20.98 0.94
C LEU A 106 5.73 -19.49 0.64
N ARG A 107 6.53 -18.57 1.23
CA ARG A 107 6.42 -17.13 0.92
C ARG A 107 6.76 -16.85 -0.55
N SER A 108 7.76 -17.56 -1.09
CA SER A 108 8.11 -17.48 -2.51
C SER A 108 6.96 -17.96 -3.41
N ALA A 109 6.30 -19.06 -3.04
CA ALA A 109 5.13 -19.54 -3.77
C ALA A 109 3.99 -18.51 -3.79
N ILE A 110 3.64 -17.92 -2.66
CA ILE A 110 2.58 -16.90 -2.55
C ILE A 110 2.81 -15.73 -3.52
N THR A 111 4.06 -15.37 -3.80
CA THR A 111 4.38 -14.32 -4.77
C THR A 111 3.79 -14.57 -6.16
N TYR A 112 3.69 -15.83 -6.56
CA TYR A 112 3.12 -16.23 -7.85
C TYR A 112 1.61 -16.46 -7.83
N ALA A 113 1.01 -16.52 -6.64
CA ALA A 113 -0.43 -16.81 -6.48
C ALA A 113 -1.30 -15.54 -6.47
N ILE A 114 -0.72 -14.36 -6.30
CA ILE A 114 -1.46 -13.10 -6.22
C ILE A 114 -1.50 -12.43 -7.58
N ASP A 115 -2.70 -12.29 -8.15
CA ASP A 115 -2.94 -11.55 -9.39
C ASP A 115 -3.03 -10.05 -9.10
N ARG A 116 -1.89 -9.38 -9.19
CA ARG A 116 -1.76 -7.95 -8.91
C ARG A 116 -2.45 -7.08 -9.95
N GLU A 117 -2.50 -7.55 -11.22
CA GLU A 117 -3.20 -6.83 -12.29
C GLU A 117 -4.71 -6.81 -12.04
N HIS A 118 -5.30 -7.95 -11.68
CA HIS A 118 -6.71 -8.01 -11.29
C HIS A 118 -7.01 -7.08 -10.11
N ILE A 119 -6.17 -7.07 -9.07
CA ILE A 119 -6.35 -6.17 -7.94
C ILE A 119 -6.27 -4.70 -8.39
N ALA A 120 -5.31 -4.34 -9.23
CA ALA A 120 -5.11 -2.97 -9.68
C ALA A 120 -6.25 -2.47 -10.58
N THR A 121 -6.74 -3.32 -11.50
CA THR A 121 -7.77 -2.95 -12.48
C THR A 121 -9.18 -3.03 -11.89
N ASP A 122 -9.52 -4.15 -11.25
CA ASP A 122 -10.90 -4.43 -10.88
C ASP A 122 -11.23 -3.96 -9.46
N ILE A 123 -10.33 -4.21 -8.49
CA ILE A 123 -10.56 -3.82 -7.10
C ILE A 123 -10.23 -2.33 -6.88
N MET A 124 -9.12 -1.85 -7.45
CA MET A 124 -8.70 -0.45 -7.35
C MET A 124 -9.24 0.43 -8.49
N GLY A 125 -10.12 -0.12 -9.36
CA GLY A 125 -10.78 0.63 -10.42
C GLY A 125 -9.82 1.28 -11.44
N GLY A 126 -8.61 0.74 -11.62
CA GLY A 126 -7.58 1.29 -12.49
C GLY A 126 -6.77 2.46 -11.88
N PHE A 127 -7.06 2.85 -10.62
CA PHE A 127 -6.30 3.90 -9.91
C PHE A 127 -5.04 3.37 -9.19
N ALA A 128 -4.66 2.14 -9.47
CA ALA A 128 -3.41 1.54 -9.02
C ALA A 128 -2.67 0.91 -10.20
N GLN A 129 -1.39 0.67 -10.02
CA GLN A 129 -0.55 -0.04 -10.96
C GLN A 129 0.03 -1.27 -10.29
N ALA A 130 -0.04 -2.41 -10.96
CA ALA A 130 0.56 -3.63 -10.45
C ALA A 130 2.08 -3.49 -10.35
N ALA A 131 2.61 -3.70 -9.15
CA ALA A 131 4.04 -3.67 -8.89
C ALA A 131 4.50 -5.02 -8.31
N VAL A 132 5.51 -5.60 -8.91
CA VAL A 132 6.12 -6.87 -8.46
C VAL A 132 7.34 -6.60 -7.59
N LEU A 133 8.11 -5.60 -7.94
CA LEU A 133 9.25 -5.12 -7.16
C LEU A 133 8.82 -3.95 -6.28
N PRO A 134 9.49 -3.69 -5.15
CA PRO A 134 9.15 -2.63 -4.22
C PRO A 134 9.61 -1.24 -4.73
N ALA A 135 9.25 -0.91 -5.95
CA ALA A 135 9.51 0.35 -6.61
C ALA A 135 8.38 0.64 -7.61
N SER A 136 8.21 1.90 -7.97
CA SER A 136 7.26 2.25 -9.03
C SER A 136 7.67 1.60 -10.35
N PRO A 137 6.76 0.93 -11.08
CA PRO A 137 7.05 0.40 -12.41
C PRO A 137 7.50 1.45 -13.43
N ASP A 138 7.21 2.72 -13.19
CA ASP A 138 7.67 3.85 -14.04
C ASP A 138 9.05 4.39 -13.63
N ALA A 139 9.63 3.89 -12.55
CA ALA A 139 10.96 4.34 -12.13
C ALA A 139 12.02 3.94 -13.16
N PRO A 140 12.97 4.82 -13.49
CA PRO A 140 14.01 4.55 -14.52
C PRO A 140 14.87 3.32 -14.20
N PHE A 141 14.96 2.94 -12.95
CA PHE A 141 15.72 1.79 -12.46
C PHE A 141 14.86 0.54 -12.22
N TYR A 142 13.56 0.55 -12.56
CA TYR A 142 12.72 -0.62 -12.43
C TYR A 142 13.13 -1.71 -13.43
N ASP A 143 13.58 -2.85 -12.91
CA ASP A 143 13.98 -3.98 -13.75
C ASP A 143 12.77 -4.80 -14.17
N VAL A 144 12.23 -4.49 -15.35
CA VAL A 144 11.08 -5.17 -15.95
C VAL A 144 11.36 -6.68 -16.15
N LYS A 145 12.60 -7.08 -16.48
CA LYS A 145 12.93 -8.48 -16.69
C LYS A 145 12.87 -9.25 -15.37
N LEU A 146 13.41 -8.67 -14.30
CA LEU A 146 13.32 -9.23 -12.97
C LEU A 146 11.87 -9.30 -12.49
N ALA A 147 11.09 -8.23 -12.67
CA ALA A 147 9.67 -8.22 -12.34
C ALA A 147 8.90 -9.34 -13.04
N ASN A 148 9.13 -9.55 -14.34
CA ASN A 148 8.50 -10.62 -15.10
C ASN A 148 8.84 -12.03 -14.59
N THR A 149 9.96 -12.21 -13.90
CA THR A 149 10.29 -13.52 -13.29
C THR A 149 9.36 -13.88 -12.13
N TYR A 150 8.80 -12.87 -11.45
CA TYR A 150 7.92 -13.00 -10.29
C TYR A 150 6.46 -12.64 -10.58
N SER A 151 6.07 -12.50 -11.84
CA SER A 151 4.69 -12.26 -12.25
C SER A 151 3.76 -13.41 -11.86
N TYR A 152 2.47 -13.12 -11.72
CA TYR A 152 1.42 -14.09 -11.45
C TYR A 152 1.53 -15.32 -12.36
N SER A 153 1.56 -16.50 -11.77
CA SER A 153 1.66 -17.78 -12.49
C SER A 153 1.34 -18.96 -11.57
N LEU A 154 0.19 -19.55 -11.74
CA LEU A 154 -0.20 -20.75 -10.97
C LEU A 154 0.72 -21.95 -11.23
N THR A 155 1.31 -22.06 -12.43
CA THR A 155 2.32 -23.08 -12.72
C THR A 155 3.57 -22.91 -11.87
N LYS A 156 4.10 -21.67 -11.77
CA LYS A 156 5.25 -21.39 -10.90
C LYS A 156 4.90 -21.55 -9.42
N PHE A 157 3.68 -21.15 -9.03
CA PHE A 157 3.16 -21.38 -7.68
C PHE A 157 3.26 -22.85 -7.29
N GLN A 158 2.74 -23.76 -8.12
CA GLN A 158 2.80 -25.19 -7.87
C GLN A 158 4.23 -25.70 -7.80
N GLN A 159 5.10 -25.30 -8.72
CA GLN A 159 6.52 -25.66 -8.70
C GLN A 159 7.23 -25.22 -7.43
N GLN A 160 6.90 -24.04 -6.91
CA GLN A 160 7.46 -23.56 -5.65
C GLN A 160 6.93 -24.33 -4.44
N LEU A 161 5.65 -24.71 -4.42
CA LEU A 161 5.08 -25.56 -3.37
C LEU A 161 5.77 -26.93 -3.35
N GLU A 162 5.94 -27.57 -4.50
CA GLU A 162 6.67 -28.84 -4.62
C GLU A 162 8.10 -28.72 -4.07
N SER A 163 8.81 -27.64 -4.46
CA SER A 163 10.17 -27.35 -4.00
C SER A 163 10.25 -27.11 -2.48
N ALA A 164 9.18 -26.58 -1.90
CA ALA A 164 9.05 -26.30 -0.47
C ALA A 164 8.52 -27.50 0.34
N SER A 165 8.17 -28.62 -0.33
CA SER A 165 7.48 -29.77 0.27
C SER A 165 6.19 -29.37 0.99
N VAL A 166 5.39 -28.56 0.31
CA VAL A 166 4.06 -28.12 0.73
C VAL A 166 3.03 -28.80 -0.18
N GLU A 167 2.20 -29.63 0.38
CA GLU A 167 1.17 -30.38 -0.31
C GLU A 167 0.01 -30.73 0.63
N ASP A 168 -1.13 -31.09 0.08
CA ASP A 168 -2.27 -31.62 0.86
C ASP A 168 -1.98 -33.08 1.23
N MET A 169 -1.38 -33.30 2.40
CA MET A 169 -0.85 -34.61 2.83
C MET A 169 -1.93 -35.58 3.31
N ASP A 170 -3.02 -35.04 3.86
CA ASP A 170 -4.14 -35.83 4.40
C ASP A 170 -5.39 -35.82 3.51
N HIS A 171 -5.33 -35.11 2.38
CA HIS A 171 -6.38 -35.00 1.37
C HIS A 171 -7.68 -34.35 1.89
N ASP A 172 -7.54 -33.38 2.82
CA ASP A 172 -8.67 -32.59 3.35
C ASP A 172 -8.99 -31.34 2.52
N GLY A 173 -8.18 -31.06 1.48
CA GLY A 173 -8.27 -29.87 0.62
C GLY A 173 -7.45 -28.70 1.13
N THR A 174 -6.75 -28.85 2.24
CA THR A 174 -5.86 -27.84 2.80
C THR A 174 -4.40 -28.24 2.55
N LEU A 175 -3.58 -27.27 2.14
CA LEU A 175 -2.13 -27.52 2.04
C LEU A 175 -1.52 -27.70 3.42
N ASP A 176 -0.56 -28.61 3.52
CA ASP A 176 0.22 -28.89 4.71
C ASP A 176 1.70 -28.55 4.51
N LEU A 177 2.32 -28.11 5.59
CA LEU A 177 3.76 -27.86 5.67
C LEU A 177 4.36 -28.74 6.76
N TYR A 178 5.38 -29.55 6.42
CA TYR A 178 6.15 -30.25 7.43
C TYR A 178 7.06 -29.29 8.20
N VAL A 179 6.84 -29.18 9.50
CA VAL A 179 7.61 -28.31 10.39
C VAL A 179 8.61 -29.15 11.20
N SER A 180 9.88 -29.11 10.81
CA SER A 180 10.95 -29.95 11.39
C SER A 180 11.07 -29.77 12.91
N SER A 181 10.85 -28.57 13.44
CA SER A 181 10.90 -28.30 14.87
C SER A 181 9.78 -28.95 15.67
N LEU A 182 8.65 -29.27 15.01
CA LEU A 182 7.51 -29.97 15.61
C LEU A 182 7.55 -31.46 15.33
N GLY A 183 8.23 -31.91 14.26
CA GLY A 183 8.29 -33.30 13.84
C GLY A 183 7.04 -33.82 13.12
N TYR A 184 6.12 -32.94 12.70
CA TYR A 184 4.87 -33.28 12.00
C TYR A 184 4.46 -32.16 11.04
N ALA A 185 3.56 -32.48 10.10
CA ALA A 185 2.95 -31.53 9.21
C ALA A 185 1.85 -30.73 9.91
N VAL A 186 1.72 -29.47 9.55
CA VAL A 186 0.66 -28.58 10.03
C VAL A 186 -0.04 -27.93 8.84
N PRO A 187 -1.36 -27.69 8.92
CA PRO A 187 -2.07 -27.02 7.84
C PRO A 187 -1.52 -25.61 7.60
N VAL A 188 -1.45 -25.22 6.32
CA VAL A 188 -1.06 -23.87 5.92
C VAL A 188 -2.19 -22.91 6.24
N SER A 189 -2.25 -22.51 7.48
CA SER A 189 -3.30 -21.67 8.06
C SER A 189 -2.71 -20.45 8.76
N GLY A 190 -3.51 -19.39 8.88
CA GLY A 190 -3.10 -18.18 9.56
C GLY A 190 -4.11 -17.05 9.49
N THR A 191 -3.76 -15.95 10.14
CA THR A 191 -4.56 -14.73 10.15
C THR A 191 -3.85 -13.63 9.38
N MET A 192 -4.53 -13.09 8.37
CA MET A 192 -4.16 -11.83 7.74
C MET A 192 -4.89 -10.69 8.41
N ILE A 193 -4.16 -9.65 8.80
CA ILE A 193 -4.76 -8.44 9.36
C ILE A 193 -4.74 -7.29 8.35
N VAL A 194 -5.77 -6.45 8.38
CA VAL A 194 -5.91 -5.25 7.54
C VAL A 194 -6.56 -4.11 8.32
N CYS A 195 -6.13 -2.88 8.06
CA CYS A 195 -6.74 -1.70 8.66
C CYS A 195 -8.06 -1.35 7.96
N SER A 196 -9.12 -1.09 8.74
CA SER A 196 -10.47 -0.74 8.27
C SER A 196 -10.59 0.65 7.63
N SER A 197 -9.56 1.49 7.73
CA SER A 197 -9.62 2.91 7.33
C SER A 197 -9.81 3.15 5.82
N SER A 198 -9.68 2.14 4.98
CA SER A 198 -9.91 2.20 3.54
C SER A 198 -10.68 0.96 3.07
N TYR A 199 -11.83 1.19 2.45
CA TYR A 199 -12.66 0.12 1.89
C TYR A 199 -11.90 -0.70 0.84
N GLN A 200 -11.24 -0.04 -0.12
CA GLN A 200 -10.50 -0.72 -1.18
C GLN A 200 -9.33 -1.56 -0.65
N ARG A 201 -8.68 -1.10 0.42
CA ARG A 201 -7.64 -1.87 1.08
C ARG A 201 -8.18 -3.16 1.70
N VAL A 202 -9.35 -3.08 2.30
CA VAL A 202 -10.06 -4.25 2.84
C VAL A 202 -10.48 -5.19 1.71
N GLU A 203 -10.99 -4.66 0.59
CA GLU A 203 -11.37 -5.43 -0.59
C GLU A 203 -10.15 -6.14 -1.20
N ALA A 204 -9.03 -5.43 -1.39
CA ALA A 204 -7.80 -6.03 -1.92
C ALA A 204 -7.24 -7.12 -1.00
N ALA A 205 -7.26 -6.91 0.33
CA ALA A 205 -6.86 -7.93 1.28
C ALA A 205 -7.81 -9.15 1.26
N THR A 206 -9.12 -8.90 1.07
CA THR A 206 -10.14 -9.95 0.93
C THR A 206 -9.87 -10.78 -0.32
N GLU A 207 -9.58 -10.13 -1.45
CA GLU A 207 -9.23 -10.82 -2.69
C GLU A 207 -7.99 -11.70 -2.54
N VAL A 208 -6.93 -11.19 -1.90
CA VAL A 208 -5.72 -11.98 -1.61
C VAL A 208 -6.04 -13.21 -0.78
N VAL A 209 -6.84 -13.06 0.29
CA VAL A 209 -7.22 -14.19 1.15
C VAL A 209 -8.08 -15.20 0.40
N ASN A 210 -9.05 -14.74 -0.40
CA ASN A 210 -9.91 -15.61 -1.19
C ASN A 210 -9.12 -16.39 -2.26
N ALA A 211 -8.24 -15.71 -2.98
CA ALA A 211 -7.38 -16.33 -3.99
C ALA A 211 -6.47 -17.42 -3.37
N LEU A 212 -5.85 -17.14 -2.23
CA LEU A 212 -5.00 -18.11 -1.53
C LEU A 212 -5.82 -19.27 -0.97
N ASN A 213 -7.01 -19.02 -0.40
CA ASN A 213 -7.88 -20.07 0.12
C ASN A 213 -8.41 -21.00 -1.01
N ALA A 214 -8.67 -20.43 -2.18
CA ALA A 214 -9.02 -21.25 -3.37
C ALA A 214 -7.87 -22.17 -3.84
N LEU A 215 -6.65 -21.87 -3.41
CA LEU A 215 -5.44 -22.66 -3.71
C LEU A 215 -5.02 -23.60 -2.56
N GLY A 216 -5.90 -23.82 -1.58
CA GLY A 216 -5.69 -24.77 -0.50
C GLY A 216 -5.10 -24.15 0.79
N PHE A 217 -5.01 -22.83 0.90
CA PHE A 217 -4.70 -22.18 2.18
C PHE A 217 -5.94 -22.16 3.08
N LYS A 218 -5.72 -21.96 4.38
CA LYS A 218 -6.78 -21.74 5.37
C LYS A 218 -6.55 -20.43 6.13
N LEU A 219 -6.72 -19.32 5.41
CA LEU A 219 -6.50 -17.98 5.95
C LEU A 219 -7.81 -17.35 6.42
N THR A 220 -7.73 -16.61 7.52
CA THR A 220 -8.81 -15.75 8.03
C THR A 220 -8.39 -14.29 7.89
N LEU A 221 -9.23 -13.46 7.28
CA LEU A 221 -9.03 -12.01 7.29
C LEU A 221 -9.60 -11.40 8.56
N LYS A 222 -8.81 -10.59 9.24
CA LYS A 222 -9.24 -9.79 10.39
C LYS A 222 -9.09 -8.31 10.08
N THR A 223 -10.21 -7.63 9.93
CA THR A 223 -10.27 -6.17 9.79
C THR A 223 -10.20 -5.52 11.16
N MET A 224 -9.36 -4.50 11.32
CA MET A 224 -9.08 -3.84 12.59
C MET A 224 -9.13 -2.33 12.46
N GLU A 225 -9.53 -1.65 13.51
CA GLU A 225 -9.33 -0.20 13.64
C GLU A 225 -7.84 0.15 13.67
N LEU A 226 -7.49 1.37 13.25
CA LEU A 226 -6.09 1.79 13.07
C LEU A 226 -5.22 1.58 14.33
N SER A 227 -5.75 1.84 15.51
CA SER A 227 -5.03 1.67 16.78
C SER A 227 -4.74 0.21 17.07
N GLU A 228 -5.72 -0.67 16.89
CA GLU A 228 -5.58 -2.12 17.08
C GLU A 228 -4.63 -2.73 16.03
N TYR A 229 -4.76 -2.29 14.77
CA TYR A 229 -3.90 -2.72 13.68
C TYR A 229 -2.42 -2.39 13.97
N ARG A 230 -2.14 -1.15 14.38
CA ARG A 230 -0.78 -0.73 14.78
C ARG A 230 -0.24 -1.52 15.95
N GLN A 231 -1.07 -1.77 16.96
CA GLN A 231 -0.69 -2.59 18.11
C GLN A 231 -0.38 -4.02 17.68
N ALA A 232 -1.21 -4.64 16.84
CA ALA A 232 -0.97 -5.98 16.32
C ALA A 232 0.34 -6.08 15.54
N LEU A 233 0.64 -5.09 14.69
CA LEU A 233 1.93 -5.01 13.97
C LEU A 233 3.12 -4.93 14.93
N GLN A 234 3.06 -4.08 15.95
CA GLN A 234 4.15 -3.88 16.92
C GLN A 234 4.38 -5.10 17.79
N THR A 235 3.31 -5.82 18.14
CA THR A 235 3.40 -7.02 19.00
C THR A 235 3.60 -8.31 18.23
N GLY A 236 3.57 -8.28 16.90
CA GLY A 236 3.66 -9.48 16.05
C GLY A 236 2.44 -10.39 16.12
N ASN A 237 1.27 -9.85 16.48
CA ASN A 237 0.03 -10.63 16.60
C ASN A 237 -0.69 -10.76 15.26
N PHE A 238 -0.03 -11.39 14.31
CA PHE A 238 -0.51 -11.70 12.97
C PHE A 238 0.36 -12.78 12.33
N ASP A 239 -0.11 -13.40 11.26
CA ASP A 239 0.68 -14.26 10.37
C ASP A 239 1.04 -13.51 9.08
N LEU A 240 0.06 -12.82 8.52
CA LEU A 240 0.23 -11.90 7.39
C LEU A 240 -0.41 -10.55 7.73
N TYR A 241 0.01 -9.51 7.03
CA TYR A 241 -0.69 -8.22 7.07
C TYR A 241 -0.75 -7.57 5.69
N TYR A 242 -1.83 -6.88 5.41
CA TYR A 242 -1.96 -6.04 4.24
C TYR A 242 -1.58 -4.62 4.63
N GLY A 243 -0.43 -4.17 4.15
CA GLY A 243 0.20 -2.91 4.51
C GLY A 243 0.16 -1.87 3.41
N GLU A 244 0.37 -0.63 3.81
CA GLU A 244 0.54 0.53 2.94
C GLU A 244 1.65 1.41 3.46
N ILE A 245 2.51 1.88 2.58
CA ILE A 245 3.57 2.83 2.90
C ILE A 245 3.72 3.85 1.77
N ARG A 246 3.96 5.10 2.14
CA ARG A 246 4.48 6.10 1.20
C ARG A 246 6.01 5.93 1.14
N LEU A 247 6.48 5.45 0.02
CA LEU A 247 7.91 5.33 -0.24
C LEU A 247 8.54 6.73 -0.39
N SER A 248 9.80 6.84 -0.03
CA SER A 248 10.63 8.01 -0.37
C SER A 248 10.89 8.07 -1.88
N ASN A 249 11.29 9.23 -2.39
CA ASN A 249 11.53 9.41 -3.83
C ASN A 249 12.67 8.52 -4.38
N ASN A 250 13.57 8.04 -3.52
CA ASN A 250 14.62 7.07 -3.86
C ASN A 250 14.22 5.61 -3.55
N PHE A 251 12.97 5.39 -3.16
CA PHE A 251 12.44 4.06 -2.82
C PHE A 251 13.26 3.33 -1.75
N ASP A 252 13.74 4.07 -0.73
CA ASP A 252 14.48 3.51 0.39
C ASP A 252 13.64 2.50 1.18
N LEU A 253 14.13 1.27 1.26
CA LEU A 253 13.52 0.15 1.98
C LEU A 253 14.15 -0.09 3.36
N SER A 254 15.13 0.70 3.77
CA SER A 254 15.80 0.55 5.06
C SER A 254 14.84 0.50 6.27
N PRO A 255 13.67 1.21 6.27
CA PRO A 255 12.69 1.12 7.35
C PRO A 255 12.13 -0.30 7.59
N PHE A 256 12.16 -1.18 6.59
CA PHE A 256 11.70 -2.57 6.73
C PHE A 256 12.74 -3.49 7.38
N PHE A 257 14.03 -3.22 7.21
CA PHE A 257 15.11 -4.13 7.56
C PHE A 257 15.96 -3.69 8.76
N SER A 258 15.77 -2.47 9.23
CA SER A 258 16.41 -1.97 10.45
C SER A 258 15.63 -2.45 11.68
N VAL A 259 16.33 -2.95 12.71
CA VAL A 259 15.75 -3.37 14.00
C VAL A 259 14.83 -2.29 14.61
N TYR A 260 15.15 -1.02 14.41
CA TYR A 260 14.36 0.13 14.88
C TYR A 260 13.57 0.79 13.76
N GLY A 261 13.48 0.15 12.61
CA GLY A 261 12.75 0.69 11.47
C GLY A 261 11.24 0.75 11.71
N SER A 262 10.61 1.81 11.25
CA SER A 262 9.18 2.05 11.46
C SER A 262 8.26 1.03 10.78
N MET A 263 8.81 0.23 9.85
CA MET A 263 8.11 -0.81 9.08
C MET A 263 8.67 -2.21 9.34
N CYS A 264 9.58 -2.38 10.30
CA CYS A 264 10.20 -3.66 10.64
C CYS A 264 9.26 -4.46 11.56
N TYR A 265 8.27 -5.10 10.97
CA TYR A 265 7.28 -5.92 11.68
C TYR A 265 7.54 -7.41 11.44
N GLY A 266 7.12 -8.26 12.39
CA GLY A 266 7.16 -9.71 12.22
C GLY A 266 8.55 -10.31 12.08
N GLY A 267 9.61 -9.66 12.59
CA GLY A 267 10.97 -10.17 12.58
C GLY A 267 11.76 -9.96 11.28
N LEU A 268 11.40 -8.96 10.48
CA LEU A 268 12.05 -8.63 9.20
C LEU A 268 13.43 -7.98 9.34
N ASP A 269 13.98 -7.82 10.54
CA ASP A 269 15.32 -7.26 10.73
C ASP A 269 16.38 -8.11 10.00
N ASP A 270 17.00 -7.53 8.99
CA ASP A 270 17.99 -8.18 8.14
C ASP A 270 19.15 -7.22 7.86
N SER A 271 20.29 -7.51 8.47
CA SER A 271 21.48 -6.67 8.34
C SER A 271 22.09 -6.69 6.93
N VAL A 272 21.90 -7.76 6.16
CA VAL A 272 22.40 -7.87 4.78
C VAL A 272 21.55 -6.96 3.89
N MET A 273 20.22 -7.06 4.00
CA MET A 273 19.31 -6.19 3.26
C MET A 273 19.48 -4.73 3.66
N LEU A 274 19.64 -4.44 4.96
CA LEU A 274 19.90 -3.07 5.43
C LEU A 274 21.19 -2.49 4.83
N ASN A 275 22.26 -3.28 4.76
CA ASN A 275 23.50 -2.84 4.13
C ASN A 275 23.35 -2.58 2.62
N LEU A 276 22.54 -3.37 1.92
CA LEU A 276 22.22 -3.12 0.51
C LEU A 276 21.40 -1.83 0.32
N CYS A 277 20.47 -1.53 1.23
CA CYS A 277 19.70 -0.28 1.18
C CYS A 277 20.57 0.97 1.44
N ASN A 278 21.71 0.82 2.13
CA ASN A 278 22.62 1.91 2.46
C ASN A 278 23.74 2.15 1.41
N GLN A 279 23.82 1.36 0.35
CA GLN A 279 24.76 1.51 -0.77
C GLN A 279 24.21 2.42 -1.86
#